data_3a4f62c632073867934e9ebff34957a0
#
_entry.id   3a4f62c632073867934e9ebff34957a0
#
_cell.length_a   1.000
_cell.length_b   1.000
_cell.length_c   1.000
_cell.angle_alpha   90.00
_cell.angle_beta   90.00
_cell.angle_gamma   90.00
#
_symmetry.space_group_name_H-M   'P 1'
#
loop_
_entity.id
_entity.type
_entity.pdbx_description
1 polymer ?
#
loop_
_entity_poly.entity_id
_entity_poly.type
_entity_poly.pdbx_seq_one_letter_code
_entity_poly.pdbx_strand_id
1 'polypeptide(L)'
;MTDRKLALEAWESLFRAQHELFTEMVKDFDDAHLSQAEYDVLLTVTRSPSRTARLRDVTANMLISQPSVSRLVDRMVTRGLVAKCADPDDGRGALISATDAGTRAFRTLAMVHGRSIADRMSHLEDDELRALRDLAEKLRRG
;
A
#
# COMPACT_ATOMS: atom_id res chain seq x y z
N MET A 1 4.66 29.65 -14.49
CA MET A 1 5.74 29.76 -13.47
C MET A 1 5.14 29.48 -12.09
N THR A 2 5.77 28.65 -11.31
CA THR A 2 5.28 28.29 -9.97
C THR A 2 5.74 29.34 -8.95
N ASP A 3 4.80 29.82 -8.14
CA ASP A 3 5.14 30.63 -6.97
C ASP A 3 5.86 29.71 -5.95
N ARG A 4 7.13 30.01 -5.72
CA ARG A 4 8.00 29.21 -4.86
C ARG A 4 7.49 29.15 -3.42
N LYS A 5 7.01 30.28 -2.89
CA LYS A 5 6.47 30.33 -1.52
C LYS A 5 5.25 29.43 -1.38
N LEU A 6 4.31 29.59 -2.30
CA LEU A 6 3.09 28.76 -2.31
C LEU A 6 3.41 27.27 -2.48
N ALA A 7 4.37 26.94 -3.34
CA ALA A 7 4.80 25.54 -3.52
C ALA A 7 5.36 24.94 -2.23
N LEU A 8 6.17 25.68 -1.48
CA LEU A 8 6.71 25.23 -0.19
C LEU A 8 5.63 25.08 0.87
N GLU A 9 4.69 26.00 0.94
CA GLU A 9 3.55 25.93 1.86
C GLU A 9 2.68 24.71 1.56
N ALA A 10 2.38 24.46 0.29
CA ALA A 10 1.60 23.28 -0.13
C ALA A 10 2.32 21.98 0.21
N TRP A 11 3.62 21.90 -0.08
CA TRP A 11 4.45 20.74 0.27
C TRP A 11 4.45 20.46 1.78
N GLU A 12 4.68 21.49 2.58
CA GLU A 12 4.71 21.34 4.04
C GLU A 12 3.36 20.86 4.58
N SER A 13 2.25 21.44 4.08
CA SER A 13 0.89 21.01 4.47
C SER A 13 0.62 19.56 4.11
N LEU A 14 0.99 19.15 2.92
CA LEU A 14 0.86 17.77 2.45
C LEU A 14 1.69 16.82 3.33
N PHE A 15 2.94 17.17 3.58
CA PHE A 15 3.85 16.34 4.38
C PHE A 15 3.36 16.18 5.81
N ARG A 16 2.90 17.26 6.45
CA ARG A 16 2.37 17.22 7.80
C ARG A 16 1.09 16.38 7.88
N ALA A 17 0.16 16.57 6.96
CA ALA A 17 -1.08 15.80 6.92
C ALA A 17 -0.78 14.31 6.75
N GLN A 18 0.08 13.95 5.80
CA GLN A 18 0.48 12.56 5.58
C GLN A 18 1.14 11.96 6.82
N HIS A 19 2.06 12.66 7.44
CA HIS A 19 2.77 12.18 8.62
C HIS A 19 1.83 11.94 9.80
N GLU A 20 0.96 12.89 10.09
CA GLU A 20 0.00 12.79 11.20
C GLU A 20 -1.01 11.66 10.98
N LEU A 21 -1.57 11.57 9.77
CA LEU A 21 -2.51 10.49 9.41
C LEU A 21 -1.83 9.12 9.47
N PHE A 22 -0.62 9.01 8.93
CA PHE A 22 0.14 7.75 8.94
C PHE A 22 0.45 7.30 10.38
N THR A 23 0.89 8.21 11.24
CA THR A 23 1.20 7.92 12.64
C THR A 23 -0.02 7.34 13.38
N GLU A 24 -1.20 7.88 13.11
CA GLU A 24 -2.43 7.35 13.70
C GLU A 24 -2.87 6.02 13.07
N MET A 25 -2.74 5.88 11.77
CA MET A 25 -3.15 4.67 11.05
C MET A 25 -2.27 3.45 11.36
N VAL A 26 -1.02 3.66 11.74
CA VAL A 26 -0.12 2.56 12.18
C VAL A 26 -0.75 1.74 13.30
N LYS A 27 -1.55 2.37 14.15
CA LYS A 27 -2.23 1.70 15.27
C LYS A 27 -3.21 0.62 14.82
N ASP A 28 -3.73 0.68 13.59
CA ASP A 28 -4.63 -0.33 13.03
C ASP A 28 -3.95 -1.70 12.91
N PHE A 29 -2.62 -1.73 12.92
CA PHE A 29 -1.81 -2.94 12.75
C PHE A 29 -1.29 -3.53 14.07
N ASP A 30 -1.50 -2.86 15.21
CA ASP A 30 -0.90 -3.27 16.50
C ASP A 30 -1.36 -4.68 16.92
N ASP A 31 -2.66 -4.99 16.80
CA ASP A 31 -3.22 -6.30 17.13
C ASP A 31 -3.58 -7.11 15.88
N ALA A 32 -3.13 -6.67 14.72
CA ALA A 32 -3.47 -7.32 13.47
C ALA A 32 -2.63 -8.57 13.22
N HIS A 33 -3.20 -9.53 12.48
CA HIS A 33 -2.52 -10.73 12.06
C HIS A 33 -1.42 -10.47 11.01
N LEU A 34 -1.50 -9.33 10.33
CA LEU A 34 -0.53 -8.88 9.32
C LEU A 34 0.24 -7.67 9.83
N SER A 35 1.52 -7.61 9.53
CA SER A 35 2.28 -6.37 9.64
C SER A 35 1.87 -5.39 8.52
N GLN A 36 2.22 -4.13 8.69
CA GLN A 36 2.00 -3.10 7.67
C GLN A 36 2.64 -3.45 6.33
N ALA A 37 3.87 -3.97 6.36
CA ALA A 37 4.59 -4.37 5.16
C ALA A 37 3.94 -5.56 4.47
N GLU A 38 3.48 -6.55 5.23
CA GLU A 38 2.75 -7.70 4.71
C GLU A 38 1.42 -7.29 4.08
N TYR A 39 0.69 -6.39 4.73
CA TYR A 39 -0.54 -5.82 4.18
C TYR A 39 -0.27 -5.12 2.84
N ASP A 40 0.81 -4.36 2.76
CA ASP A 40 1.20 -3.61 1.56
C ASP A 40 1.49 -4.56 0.37
N VAL A 41 2.19 -5.65 0.62
CA VAL A 41 2.41 -6.71 -0.40
C VAL A 41 1.06 -7.27 -0.86
N LEU A 42 0.21 -7.68 0.06
CA LEU A 42 -1.10 -8.27 -0.26
C LEU A 42 -2.03 -7.29 -0.96
N LEU A 43 -1.92 -6.00 -0.68
CA LEU A 43 -2.68 -4.96 -1.38
C LEU A 43 -2.41 -4.99 -2.88
N THR A 44 -1.15 -5.06 -3.28
CA THR A 44 -0.77 -5.15 -4.70
C THR A 44 -1.19 -6.48 -5.31
N VAL A 45 -0.90 -7.58 -4.63
CA VAL A 45 -1.15 -8.94 -5.14
C VAL A 45 -2.65 -9.20 -5.29
N THR A 46 -3.47 -8.84 -4.30
CA THR A 46 -4.92 -9.09 -4.35
C THR A 46 -5.64 -8.23 -5.37
N ARG A 47 -5.10 -7.06 -5.71
CA ARG A 47 -5.64 -6.18 -6.77
C ARG A 47 -5.23 -6.60 -8.17
N SER A 48 -4.26 -7.47 -8.29
CA SER A 48 -3.75 -7.95 -9.58
C SER A 48 -4.64 -9.05 -10.14
N PRO A 49 -4.66 -9.25 -11.48
CA PRO A 49 -5.42 -10.32 -12.09
C PRO A 49 -5.06 -11.69 -11.49
N SER A 50 -6.08 -12.50 -11.21
CA SER A 50 -5.90 -13.83 -10.60
C SER A 50 -5.14 -13.80 -9.27
N ARG A 51 -5.16 -12.68 -8.56
CA ARG A 51 -4.44 -12.46 -7.30
C ARG A 51 -2.95 -12.84 -7.41
N THR A 52 -2.36 -12.48 -8.54
CA THR A 52 -0.96 -12.81 -8.87
C THR A 52 -0.27 -11.60 -9.45
N ALA A 53 0.89 -11.27 -8.92
CA ALA A 53 1.72 -10.16 -9.38
C ALA A 53 3.18 -10.59 -9.49
N ARG A 54 3.93 -9.91 -10.35
CA ARG A 54 5.38 -10.11 -10.42
C ARG A 54 6.05 -9.47 -9.23
N LEU A 55 7.09 -10.11 -8.71
CA LEU A 55 7.84 -9.57 -7.56
C LEU A 55 8.33 -8.13 -7.83
N ARG A 56 8.78 -7.83 -9.04
CA ARG A 56 9.20 -6.47 -9.42
C ARG A 56 8.07 -5.45 -9.29
N ASP A 57 6.84 -5.84 -9.62
CA ASP A 57 5.68 -4.96 -9.52
C ASP A 57 5.27 -4.77 -8.05
N VAL A 58 5.35 -5.81 -7.24
CA VAL A 58 5.18 -5.70 -5.79
C VAL A 58 6.19 -4.72 -5.22
N THR A 59 7.47 -4.88 -5.55
CA THR A 59 8.55 -4.01 -5.08
C THR A 59 8.32 -2.55 -5.49
N ALA A 60 7.93 -2.33 -6.75
CA ALA A 60 7.69 -0.98 -7.29
C ALA A 60 6.48 -0.28 -6.64
N ASN A 61 5.51 -1.05 -6.16
CA ASN A 61 4.27 -0.52 -5.58
C ASN A 61 4.26 -0.46 -4.04
N MET A 62 5.37 -0.83 -3.39
CA MET A 62 5.43 -0.71 -1.93
C MET A 62 5.25 0.74 -1.49
N LEU A 63 4.29 0.97 -0.62
CA LEU A 63 4.03 2.27 0.00
C LEU A 63 4.97 2.53 1.17
N ILE A 64 5.43 1.45 1.80
CA ILE A 64 6.30 1.49 2.97
C ILE A 64 7.66 0.96 2.57
N SER A 65 8.70 1.74 2.86
CA SER A 65 10.08 1.35 2.57
C SER A 65 10.46 0.07 3.32
N GLN A 66 11.07 -0.88 2.60
CA GLN A 66 11.56 -2.13 3.13
C GLN A 66 13.01 -2.38 2.69
N PRO A 67 13.87 -2.89 3.58
CA PRO A 67 15.25 -3.22 3.20
C PRO A 67 15.33 -4.31 2.13
N SER A 68 14.42 -5.29 2.17
CA SER A 68 14.33 -6.35 1.18
C SER A 68 12.91 -6.88 1.06
N VAL A 69 12.25 -6.57 -0.04
CA VAL A 69 10.91 -7.09 -0.37
C VAL A 69 10.98 -8.59 -0.64
N SER A 70 12.05 -9.08 -1.26
CA SER A 70 12.25 -10.50 -1.52
C SER A 70 12.28 -11.32 -0.22
N ARG A 71 12.98 -10.85 0.80
CA ARG A 71 13.02 -11.51 2.11
C ARG A 71 11.68 -11.45 2.82
N LEU A 72 10.97 -10.33 2.72
CA LEU A 72 9.63 -10.17 3.25
C LEU A 72 8.68 -11.19 2.63
N VAL A 73 8.69 -11.32 1.31
CA VAL A 73 7.88 -12.29 0.57
C VAL A 73 8.21 -13.72 0.98
N ASP A 74 9.50 -14.06 1.13
CA ASP A 74 9.92 -15.41 1.56
C ASP A 74 9.37 -15.74 2.97
N ARG A 75 9.38 -14.77 3.89
CA ARG A 75 8.74 -14.96 5.20
C ARG A 75 7.22 -15.14 5.09
N MET A 76 6.59 -14.43 4.17
CA MET A 76 5.14 -14.57 3.93
C MET A 76 4.79 -15.94 3.33
N VAL A 77 5.66 -16.49 2.49
CA VAL A 77 5.51 -17.88 2.01
C VAL A 77 5.55 -18.85 3.19
N THR A 78 6.50 -18.70 4.08
CA THR A 78 6.62 -19.53 5.29
C THR A 78 5.38 -19.43 6.18
N ARG A 79 4.77 -18.27 6.26
CA ARG A 79 3.53 -18.05 7.02
C ARG A 79 2.27 -18.52 6.28
N GLY A 80 2.38 -18.98 5.05
CA GLY A 80 1.23 -19.44 4.26
C GLY A 80 0.34 -18.34 3.73
N LEU A 81 0.83 -17.10 3.66
CA LEU A 81 0.07 -15.94 3.19
C LEU A 81 0.13 -15.76 1.66
N VAL A 82 1.25 -16.14 1.06
CA VAL A 82 1.46 -16.10 -0.38
C VAL A 82 2.17 -17.36 -0.85
N ALA A 83 2.05 -17.66 -2.14
CA ALA A 83 2.85 -18.66 -2.85
C ALA A 83 3.78 -17.95 -3.82
N LYS A 84 4.94 -18.53 -4.05
CA LYS A 84 5.95 -17.98 -4.95
C LYS A 84 6.35 -19.04 -5.96
N CYS A 85 6.37 -18.66 -7.25
CA CYS A 85 6.88 -19.52 -8.32
C CYS A 85 7.72 -18.70 -9.29
N ALA A 86 8.49 -19.41 -10.13
CA ALA A 86 9.27 -18.75 -11.18
C ALA A 86 8.34 -18.10 -12.19
N ASP A 87 8.73 -16.91 -12.69
CA ASP A 87 8.03 -16.24 -13.78
C ASP A 87 8.36 -16.98 -15.09
N PRO A 88 7.38 -17.54 -15.82
CA PRO A 88 7.62 -18.23 -17.06
C PRO A 88 8.14 -17.32 -18.18
N ASP A 89 7.88 -16.01 -18.08
CA ASP A 89 8.30 -15.01 -19.07
C ASP A 89 9.63 -14.33 -18.70
N ASP A 90 10.14 -14.55 -17.48
CA ASP A 90 11.40 -13.97 -17.00
C ASP A 90 12.09 -14.98 -16.07
N GLY A 91 13.15 -15.63 -16.56
CA GLY A 91 13.86 -16.67 -15.82
C GLY A 91 14.51 -16.22 -14.50
N ARG A 92 14.63 -14.91 -14.25
CA ARG A 92 15.16 -14.35 -13.01
C ARG A 92 14.04 -13.78 -12.11
N GLY A 93 12.83 -13.72 -12.63
CA GLY A 93 11.69 -13.15 -11.93
C GLY A 93 10.91 -14.19 -11.14
N ALA A 94 10.01 -13.71 -10.29
CA ALA A 94 9.10 -14.53 -9.53
C ALA A 94 7.69 -13.98 -9.64
N LEU A 95 6.70 -14.88 -9.61
CA LEU A 95 5.29 -14.59 -9.48
C LEU A 95 4.87 -14.85 -8.04
N ILE A 96 4.14 -13.89 -7.47
CA ILE A 96 3.62 -13.95 -6.11
C ILE A 96 2.11 -14.03 -6.19
N SER A 97 1.53 -15.07 -5.59
CA SER A 97 0.08 -15.28 -5.54
C SER A 97 -0.41 -15.24 -4.11
N ALA A 98 -1.54 -14.60 -3.87
CA ALA A 98 -2.18 -14.65 -2.56
C ALA A 98 -2.84 -16.03 -2.37
N THR A 99 -2.55 -16.66 -1.24
CA THR A 99 -3.26 -17.88 -0.81
C THR A 99 -4.66 -17.51 -0.32
N ASP A 100 -5.52 -18.49 -0.11
CA ASP A 100 -6.82 -18.24 0.49
C ASP A 100 -6.67 -17.67 1.92
N ALA A 101 -5.70 -18.18 2.69
CA ALA A 101 -5.41 -17.66 4.02
C ALA A 101 -4.93 -16.21 3.98
N GLY A 102 -4.02 -15.89 3.06
CA GLY A 102 -3.54 -14.52 2.84
C GLY A 102 -4.64 -13.56 2.40
N THR A 103 -5.49 -14.01 1.50
CA THR A 103 -6.63 -13.22 1.03
C THR A 103 -7.62 -12.93 2.16
N ARG A 104 -7.93 -13.93 3.00
CA ARG A 104 -8.82 -13.73 4.16
C ARG A 104 -8.22 -12.76 5.17
N ALA A 105 -6.95 -12.94 5.52
CA ALA A 105 -6.25 -12.05 6.45
C ALA A 105 -6.23 -10.61 5.94
N PHE A 106 -5.95 -10.44 4.65
CA PHE A 106 -5.98 -9.12 4.00
C PHE A 106 -7.37 -8.48 4.06
N ARG A 107 -8.42 -9.21 3.68
CA ARG A 107 -9.79 -8.68 3.67
C ARG A 107 -10.26 -8.26 5.06
N THR A 108 -9.96 -9.06 6.07
CA THR A 108 -10.32 -8.74 7.45
C THR A 108 -9.68 -7.42 7.91
N LEU A 109 -8.39 -7.28 7.67
CA LEU A 109 -7.66 -6.06 8.04
C LEU A 109 -8.07 -4.87 7.17
N ALA A 110 -8.31 -5.09 5.87
CA ALA A 110 -8.75 -4.03 4.96
C ALA A 110 -10.08 -3.41 5.37
N MET A 111 -10.99 -4.18 5.93
CA MET A 111 -12.26 -3.64 6.46
C MET A 111 -12.01 -2.68 7.62
N VAL A 112 -11.20 -3.07 8.58
CA VAL A 112 -10.87 -2.25 9.77
C VAL A 112 -10.08 -1.00 9.35
N HIS A 113 -9.04 -1.22 8.59
CA HIS A 113 -8.17 -0.13 8.11
C HIS A 113 -8.92 0.84 7.19
N GLY A 114 -9.78 0.32 6.30
CA GLY A 114 -10.61 1.15 5.44
C GLY A 114 -11.57 2.05 6.19
N ARG A 115 -12.18 1.54 7.28
CA ARG A 115 -13.02 2.38 8.15
C ARG A 115 -12.20 3.46 8.84
N SER A 116 -11.04 3.13 9.35
CA SER A 116 -10.12 4.07 9.98
C SER A 116 -9.71 5.19 9.00
N ILE A 117 -9.39 4.83 7.77
CA ILE A 117 -9.08 5.81 6.71
C ILE A 117 -10.29 6.70 6.45
N ALA A 118 -11.47 6.12 6.23
CA ALA A 118 -12.68 6.87 5.94
C ALA A 118 -13.02 7.86 7.06
N ASP A 119 -12.92 7.44 8.31
CA ASP A 119 -13.19 8.29 9.47
C ASP A 119 -12.22 9.50 9.52
N ARG A 120 -10.95 9.26 9.28
CA ARG A 120 -9.94 10.33 9.29
C ARG A 120 -10.07 11.28 8.11
N MET A 121 -10.51 10.78 6.96
CA MET A 121 -10.73 11.58 5.76
C MET A 121 -12.09 12.30 5.76
N SER A 122 -12.96 12.02 6.74
CA SER A 122 -14.33 12.56 6.82
C SER A 122 -14.41 14.07 7.09
N HIS A 123 -13.28 14.71 7.40
CA HIS A 123 -13.22 16.17 7.50
C HIS A 123 -13.33 16.86 6.14
N LEU A 124 -13.15 16.10 5.06
CA LEU A 124 -13.29 16.59 3.68
C LEU A 124 -14.61 16.10 3.08
N GLU A 125 -15.25 17.00 2.31
CA GLU A 125 -16.42 16.64 1.52
C GLU A 125 -16.01 15.80 0.30
N ASP A 126 -16.96 15.11 -0.31
CA ASP A 126 -16.70 14.23 -1.45
C ASP A 126 -15.97 14.95 -2.61
N ASP A 127 -16.38 16.18 -2.92
CA ASP A 127 -15.72 16.96 -3.97
C ASP A 127 -14.27 17.30 -3.61
N GLU A 128 -14.01 17.57 -2.34
CA GLU A 128 -12.67 17.83 -1.84
C GLU A 128 -11.80 16.58 -1.87
N LEU A 129 -12.37 15.42 -1.54
CA LEU A 129 -11.69 14.13 -1.64
C LEU A 129 -11.31 13.81 -3.09
N ARG A 130 -12.21 14.07 -4.04
CA ARG A 130 -11.90 13.89 -5.47
C ARG A 130 -10.78 14.81 -5.92
N ALA A 131 -10.84 16.09 -5.51
CA ALA A 131 -9.80 17.06 -5.83
C ALA A 131 -8.44 16.64 -5.23
N LEU A 132 -8.41 16.22 -3.98
CA LEU A 132 -7.20 15.73 -3.33
C LEU A 132 -6.59 14.54 -4.09
N ARG A 133 -7.42 13.54 -4.42
CA ARG A 133 -6.99 12.38 -5.21
C ARG A 133 -6.37 12.83 -6.53
N ASP A 134 -7.07 13.65 -7.28
CA ASP A 134 -6.65 14.05 -8.62
C ASP A 134 -5.37 14.89 -8.59
N LEU A 135 -5.23 15.78 -7.60
CA LEU A 135 -4.03 16.57 -7.40
C LEU A 135 -2.83 15.71 -6.99
N ALA A 136 -3.04 14.75 -6.09
CA ALA A 136 -1.99 13.82 -5.68
C ALA A 136 -1.52 12.97 -6.88
N GLU A 137 -2.45 12.46 -7.68
CA GLU A 137 -2.11 11.71 -8.90
C GLU A 137 -1.36 12.55 -9.92
N LYS A 138 -1.75 13.82 -10.06
CA LYS A 138 -1.04 14.77 -10.93
C LYS A 138 0.41 14.96 -10.49
N LEU A 139 0.65 15.12 -9.19
CA LEU A 139 2.00 15.22 -8.64
C LEU A 139 2.82 13.94 -8.92
N ARG A 140 2.21 12.76 -8.81
CA ARG A 140 2.91 11.49 -9.06
C ARG A 140 3.33 11.30 -10.51
N ARG A 141 2.58 11.85 -11.45
CA ARG A 141 2.88 11.75 -12.89
C ARG A 141 3.89 12.79 -13.37
N GLY A 142 4.11 13.82 -12.57
CA GLY A 142 5.05 14.93 -12.67
C GLY A 142 5.64 15.37 -13.79
#